data_c405755fa81436bbe8655d5a0c79a045
#
_entry.id   c405755fa81436bbe8655d5a0c79a045
#
_cell.length_a   1.000
_cell.length_b   1.000
_cell.length_c   1.000
_cell.angle_alpha   90.00
_cell.angle_beta   90.00
_cell.angle_gamma   90.00
#
_symmetry.space_group_name_H-M   'P 1'
#
loop_
_entity.id
_entity.type
_entity.pdbx_description
1 polymer ?
#
loop_
_entity_poly.entity_id
_entity_poly.type
_entity_poly.pdbx_seq_one_letter_code
_entity_poly.pdbx_strand_id
1 'polypeptide(L)'
;MKIVFATNNAHKITEVQAVLGDAYTLVTPRDCGVTEEIPEDQETLEGNASQKARYLHRRTGLDCFADDTGLEVEALGGAPGVHSARYATDGHDFAANNRLLLKNLEGAENRRARFRTVISLLLGGEEHLFEGIVEGRIIDREAGHEGFGYDPLFVPDGYTKTFAEMTTEEKNAVSHRARAVRKLAAYLHSTER
;
A
#
# COMPACT_ATOMS: atom_id res chain seq x y z
N MET A 1 -22.28 -0.22 2.09
CA MET A 1 -21.76 0.38 3.34
C MET A 1 -20.75 1.49 3.00
N LYS A 2 -20.76 2.61 3.75
CA LYS A 2 -19.70 3.63 3.64
C LYS A 2 -18.62 3.35 4.67
N ILE A 3 -17.35 3.43 4.27
CA ILE A 3 -16.20 3.26 5.17
C ILE A 3 -15.13 4.30 4.85
N VAL A 4 -14.51 4.86 5.87
CA VAL A 4 -13.47 5.86 5.69
C VAL A 4 -12.12 5.17 5.46
N PHE A 5 -11.44 5.55 4.38
CA PHE A 5 -10.08 5.13 4.10
C PHE A 5 -9.12 6.28 4.37
N ALA A 6 -8.21 6.11 5.33
CA ALA A 6 -7.32 7.14 5.84
C ALA A 6 -6.19 7.49 4.86
N THR A 7 -6.54 7.84 3.63
CA THR A 7 -5.61 8.25 2.59
C THR A 7 -6.25 9.28 1.66
N ASN A 8 -5.43 10.19 1.13
CA ASN A 8 -5.78 11.07 0.01
C ASN A 8 -5.06 10.65 -1.29
N ASN A 9 -4.36 9.51 -1.28
CA ASN A 9 -3.67 8.99 -2.46
C ASN A 9 -4.69 8.38 -3.44
N ALA A 10 -4.91 9.05 -4.57
CA ALA A 10 -5.88 8.66 -5.59
C ALA A 10 -5.60 7.25 -6.17
N HIS A 11 -4.32 6.88 -6.34
CA HIS A 11 -3.96 5.55 -6.83
C HIS A 11 -4.39 4.46 -5.86
N LYS A 12 -4.14 4.64 -4.57
CA LYS A 12 -4.59 3.70 -3.53
C LYS A 12 -6.12 3.58 -3.50
N ILE A 13 -6.82 4.70 -3.55
CA ILE A 13 -8.29 4.73 -3.53
C ILE A 13 -8.84 3.92 -4.72
N THR A 14 -8.31 4.15 -5.92
CA THR A 14 -8.73 3.43 -7.14
C THR A 14 -8.49 1.92 -7.01
N GLU A 15 -7.32 1.50 -6.55
CA GLU A 15 -6.98 0.09 -6.38
C GLU A 15 -7.87 -0.59 -5.34
N VAL A 16 -8.07 0.05 -4.18
CA VAL A 16 -8.87 -0.49 -3.09
C VAL A 16 -10.35 -0.56 -3.47
N GLN A 17 -10.91 0.49 -4.10
CA GLN A 17 -12.30 0.51 -4.54
C GLN A 17 -12.57 -0.59 -5.56
N ALA A 18 -11.64 -0.83 -6.49
CA ALA A 18 -11.79 -1.91 -7.47
C ALA A 18 -11.86 -3.31 -6.83
N VAL A 19 -11.16 -3.53 -5.72
CA VAL A 19 -11.18 -4.81 -4.98
C VAL A 19 -12.42 -4.94 -4.11
N LEU A 20 -12.84 -3.85 -3.43
CA LEU A 20 -14.03 -3.86 -2.57
C LEU A 20 -15.33 -3.97 -3.36
N GLY A 21 -15.36 -3.49 -4.60
CA GLY A 21 -16.55 -3.48 -5.43
C GLY A 21 -17.63 -2.51 -4.93
N ASP A 22 -18.85 -2.67 -5.45
CA ASP A 22 -19.96 -1.75 -5.20
C ASP A 22 -20.62 -1.90 -3.81
N ALA A 23 -20.28 -2.96 -3.09
CA ALA A 23 -20.79 -3.18 -1.73
C ALA A 23 -20.32 -2.10 -0.74
N TYR A 24 -19.15 -1.49 -1.02
CA TYR A 24 -18.53 -0.49 -0.18
C TYR A 24 -18.24 0.78 -0.97
N THR A 25 -18.54 1.92 -0.34
CA THR A 25 -18.18 3.24 -0.86
C THR A 25 -17.08 3.81 0.02
N LEU A 26 -15.91 4.06 -0.57
CA LEU A 26 -14.81 4.68 0.14
C LEU A 26 -15.06 6.18 0.34
N VAL A 27 -14.80 6.65 1.56
CA VAL A 27 -14.87 8.05 1.96
C VAL A 27 -13.46 8.47 2.35
N THR A 28 -13.02 9.63 1.90
CA THR A 28 -11.67 10.15 2.18
C THR A 28 -11.66 10.98 3.48
N PRO A 29 -10.46 11.23 4.07
CA PRO A 29 -10.36 12.15 5.20
C PRO A 29 -10.92 13.54 4.90
N ARG A 30 -10.69 14.06 3.68
CA ARG A 30 -11.23 15.36 3.25
C ARG A 30 -12.74 15.39 3.24
N ASP A 31 -13.38 14.31 2.82
CA ASP A 31 -14.85 14.18 2.84
C ASP A 31 -15.42 14.23 4.27
N CYS A 32 -14.58 13.92 5.26
CA CYS A 32 -14.89 13.95 6.69
C CYS A 32 -14.41 15.25 7.38
N GLY A 33 -13.94 16.24 6.62
CA GLY A 33 -13.45 17.50 7.15
C GLY A 33 -12.04 17.45 7.77
N VAL A 34 -11.29 16.37 7.54
CA VAL A 34 -9.90 16.24 7.98
C VAL A 34 -8.99 16.63 6.81
N THR A 35 -8.41 17.83 6.87
CA THR A 35 -7.60 18.42 5.79
C THR A 35 -6.11 18.46 6.11
N GLU A 36 -5.74 18.32 7.39
CA GLU A 36 -4.37 18.24 7.85
C GLU A 36 -3.71 16.92 7.44
N GLU A 37 -2.40 16.92 7.40
CA GLU A 37 -1.62 15.70 7.15
C GLU A 37 -1.78 14.72 8.32
N ILE A 38 -2.06 13.46 7.98
CA ILE A 38 -2.17 12.38 8.97
C ILE A 38 -0.76 11.89 9.31
N PRO A 39 -0.38 11.84 10.61
CA PRO A 39 0.95 11.41 11.02
C PRO A 39 1.30 9.99 10.57
N GLU A 40 2.55 9.82 10.13
CA GLU A 40 3.11 8.56 9.65
C GLU A 40 4.61 8.53 9.99
N ASP A 41 4.92 8.38 11.28
CA ASP A 41 6.28 8.50 11.83
C ASP A 41 6.73 7.29 12.63
N GLN A 42 6.05 6.15 12.46
CA GLN A 42 6.38 4.90 13.12
C GLN A 42 7.47 4.13 12.37
N GLU A 43 8.13 3.21 13.05
CA GLU A 43 9.25 2.44 12.50
C GLU A 43 8.82 1.16 11.76
N THR A 44 7.53 0.84 11.77
CA THR A 44 6.97 -0.35 11.12
C THR A 44 5.73 -0.01 10.29
N LEU A 45 5.42 -0.86 9.31
CA LEU A 45 4.19 -0.74 8.52
C LEU A 45 2.95 -0.87 9.40
N GLU A 46 2.97 -1.81 10.34
CA GLU A 46 1.90 -2.01 11.33
C GLU A 46 1.69 -0.74 12.17
N GLY A 47 2.77 -0.17 12.65
CA GLY A 47 2.75 1.05 13.45
C GLY A 47 2.16 2.23 12.69
N ASN A 48 2.56 2.44 11.44
CA ASN A 48 2.04 3.52 10.61
C ASN A 48 0.57 3.31 10.24
N ALA A 49 0.16 2.11 9.86
CA ALA A 49 -1.24 1.81 9.58
C ALA A 49 -2.12 2.07 10.81
N SER A 50 -1.70 1.57 11.98
CA SER A 50 -2.39 1.78 13.25
C SER A 50 -2.45 3.25 13.63
N GLN A 51 -1.35 3.99 13.52
CA GLN A 51 -1.28 5.42 13.82
C GLN A 51 -2.28 6.22 12.98
N LYS A 52 -2.32 5.97 11.68
CA LYS A 52 -3.22 6.67 10.75
C LYS A 52 -4.69 6.37 11.04
N ALA A 53 -5.03 5.11 11.23
CA ALA A 53 -6.40 4.71 11.54
C ALA A 53 -6.88 5.31 12.87
N ARG A 54 -6.06 5.21 13.92
CA ARG A 54 -6.38 5.77 15.24
C ARG A 54 -6.47 7.30 15.23
N TYR A 55 -5.61 7.98 14.47
CA TYR A 55 -5.66 9.42 14.31
C TYR A 55 -7.00 9.85 13.70
N LEU A 56 -7.38 9.23 12.58
CA LEU A 56 -8.61 9.55 11.89
C LEU A 56 -9.86 9.24 12.74
N HIS A 57 -9.86 8.10 13.41
CA HIS A 57 -10.95 7.72 14.31
C HIS A 57 -11.13 8.73 15.46
N ARG A 58 -10.04 9.18 16.09
CA ARG A 58 -10.11 10.22 17.15
C ARG A 58 -10.64 11.56 16.64
N ARG A 59 -10.34 11.90 15.37
CA ARG A 59 -10.79 13.17 14.77
C ARG A 59 -12.25 13.15 14.32
N THR A 60 -12.75 12.00 13.92
CA THR A 60 -14.06 11.88 13.27
C THR A 60 -15.09 11.07 14.07
N GLY A 61 -14.64 10.19 14.95
CA GLY A 61 -15.51 9.22 15.63
C GLY A 61 -16.03 8.11 14.72
N LEU A 62 -15.58 8.06 13.46
CA LEU A 62 -16.07 7.11 12.46
C LEU A 62 -15.21 5.85 12.42
N ASP A 63 -15.85 4.74 12.05
CA ASP A 63 -15.13 3.51 11.69
C ASP A 63 -14.33 3.77 10.42
N CYS A 64 -13.08 3.33 10.44
CA CYS A 64 -12.14 3.64 9.37
C CYS A 64 -11.06 2.59 9.26
N PHE A 65 -10.37 2.58 8.14
CA PHE A 65 -9.14 1.81 7.99
C PHE A 65 -8.03 2.65 7.34
N ALA A 66 -6.81 2.26 7.61
CA ALA A 66 -5.61 2.82 7.00
C ALA A 66 -4.74 1.70 6.47
N ASP A 67 -3.94 1.97 5.45
CA ASP A 67 -2.90 1.07 4.98
C ASP A 67 -1.53 1.71 5.08
N ASP A 68 -0.50 0.89 5.26
CA ASP A 68 0.87 1.24 4.97
C ASP A 68 1.52 0.14 4.14
N THR A 69 2.33 0.55 3.17
CA THR A 69 2.93 -0.35 2.19
C THR A 69 4.42 -0.08 2.08
N GLY A 70 5.20 -1.15 2.02
CA GLY A 70 6.63 -1.07 1.77
C GLY A 70 7.10 -2.08 0.76
N LEU A 71 8.17 -1.71 0.04
CA LEU A 71 8.98 -2.60 -0.76
C LEU A 71 10.16 -3.06 0.09
N GLU A 72 10.33 -4.35 0.26
CA GLU A 72 11.42 -4.95 1.01
C GLU A 72 12.34 -5.72 0.06
N VAL A 73 13.60 -5.29 -0.06
CA VAL A 73 14.58 -5.88 -0.98
C VAL A 73 15.63 -6.64 -0.20
N GLU A 74 15.78 -7.93 -0.47
CA GLU A 74 16.68 -8.80 0.31
C GLU A 74 18.13 -8.33 0.30
N ALA A 75 18.67 -7.98 -0.87
CA ALA A 75 20.05 -7.52 -1.01
C ALA A 75 20.33 -6.21 -0.25
N LEU A 76 19.30 -5.47 0.13
CA LEU A 76 19.38 -4.21 0.87
C LEU A 76 18.95 -4.36 2.33
N GLY A 77 18.91 -5.59 2.85
CA GLY A 77 18.51 -5.87 4.23
C GLY A 77 17.06 -5.50 4.56
N GLY A 78 16.19 -5.52 3.55
CA GLY A 78 14.77 -5.15 3.68
C GLY A 78 14.46 -3.68 3.36
N ALA A 79 15.47 -2.86 3.04
CA ALA A 79 15.23 -1.50 2.57
C ALA A 79 14.59 -1.50 1.17
N PRO A 80 13.81 -0.48 0.79
CA PRO A 80 13.47 0.70 1.58
C PRO A 80 12.44 0.49 2.71
N GLY A 81 11.66 -0.60 2.71
CA GLY A 81 10.76 -0.96 3.79
C GLY A 81 9.76 0.13 4.15
N VAL A 82 9.67 0.49 5.42
CA VAL A 82 8.77 1.54 5.93
C VAL A 82 9.06 2.92 5.31
N HIS A 83 10.28 3.14 4.81
CA HIS A 83 10.70 4.40 4.15
C HIS A 83 10.46 4.41 2.64
N SER A 84 9.70 3.46 2.09
CA SER A 84 9.54 3.29 0.64
C SER A 84 9.06 4.55 -0.08
N ALA A 85 8.09 5.28 0.48
CA ALA A 85 7.58 6.50 -0.15
C ALA A 85 8.57 7.66 -0.15
N ARG A 86 9.50 7.68 0.81
CA ARG A 86 10.48 8.76 1.05
C ARG A 86 11.92 8.26 1.03
N TYR A 87 12.20 7.32 0.13
CA TYR A 87 13.50 6.66 0.06
C TYR A 87 14.63 7.61 -0.36
N ALA A 88 14.40 8.41 -1.39
CA ALA A 88 15.40 9.32 -1.93
C ALA A 88 15.28 10.74 -1.36
N THR A 89 14.07 11.18 -1.03
CA THR A 89 13.77 12.53 -0.56
C THR A 89 12.65 12.52 0.46
N ASP A 90 12.49 13.59 1.23
CA ASP A 90 11.36 13.73 2.16
C ASP A 90 10.01 13.92 1.44
N GLY A 91 10.03 14.26 0.15
CA GLY A 91 8.86 14.29 -0.72
C GLY A 91 8.57 12.92 -1.33
N HIS A 92 7.39 12.77 -1.91
CA HIS A 92 6.99 11.54 -2.62
C HIS A 92 7.45 11.59 -4.08
N ASP A 93 8.77 11.62 -4.31
CA ASP A 93 9.38 11.64 -5.64
C ASP A 93 9.64 10.21 -6.12
N PHE A 94 8.68 9.62 -6.82
CA PHE A 94 8.77 8.25 -7.31
C PHE A 94 9.95 8.03 -8.26
N ALA A 95 10.22 8.98 -9.15
CA ALA A 95 11.34 8.87 -10.08
C ALA A 95 12.69 8.87 -9.36
N ALA A 96 12.86 9.73 -8.35
CA ALA A 96 14.05 9.75 -7.53
C ALA A 96 14.22 8.47 -6.71
N ASN A 97 13.13 7.95 -6.15
CA ASN A 97 13.12 6.70 -5.40
C ASN A 97 13.53 5.51 -6.28
N ASN A 98 13.01 5.42 -7.49
CA ASN A 98 13.35 4.37 -8.45
C ASN A 98 14.83 4.45 -8.87
N ARG A 99 15.34 5.64 -9.15
CA ARG A 99 16.76 5.85 -9.48
C ARG A 99 17.67 5.42 -8.34
N LEU A 100 17.34 5.78 -7.11
CA LEU A 100 18.12 5.40 -5.93
C LEU A 100 18.10 3.88 -5.72
N LEU A 101 16.95 3.25 -5.88
CA LEU A 101 16.84 1.79 -5.77
C LEU A 101 17.72 1.07 -6.79
N LEU A 102 17.67 1.50 -8.05
CA LEU A 102 18.52 0.93 -9.11
C LEU A 102 20.01 1.14 -8.83
N LYS A 103 20.38 2.32 -8.35
CA LYS A 103 21.77 2.63 -7.96
C LYS A 103 22.25 1.71 -6.84
N ASN A 104 21.44 1.51 -5.81
CA ASN A 104 21.79 0.68 -4.67
C ASN A 104 21.84 -0.82 -5.02
N LEU A 105 21.21 -1.23 -6.13
CA LEU A 105 21.23 -2.59 -6.65
C LEU A 105 22.21 -2.82 -7.79
N GLU A 106 23.03 -1.83 -8.14
CA GLU A 106 24.08 -2.01 -9.14
C GLU A 106 25.01 -3.15 -8.75
N GLY A 107 25.19 -4.12 -9.67
CA GLY A 107 26.03 -5.30 -9.45
C GLY A 107 25.45 -6.36 -8.51
N ALA A 108 24.25 -6.17 -8.00
CA ALA A 108 23.59 -7.17 -7.17
C ALA A 108 23.06 -8.34 -8.01
N GLU A 109 23.50 -9.55 -7.68
CA GLU A 109 22.97 -10.79 -8.29
C GLU A 109 21.61 -11.16 -7.69
N ASN A 110 21.45 -11.02 -6.36
CA ASN A 110 20.18 -11.22 -5.70
C ASN A 110 19.31 -9.96 -5.87
N ARG A 111 18.24 -10.11 -6.61
CA ARG A 111 17.26 -9.04 -6.85
C ARG A 111 15.88 -9.38 -6.28
N ARG A 112 15.84 -10.34 -5.37
CA ARG A 112 14.60 -10.74 -4.69
C ARG A 112 14.06 -9.59 -3.87
N ALA A 113 12.75 -9.39 -3.99
CA ALA A 113 12.03 -8.37 -3.26
C ALA A 113 10.60 -8.82 -3.01
N ARG A 114 9.94 -8.13 -2.09
CA ARG A 114 8.50 -8.30 -1.88
C ARG A 114 7.85 -6.96 -1.60
N PHE A 115 6.64 -6.79 -2.06
CA PHE A 115 5.75 -5.76 -1.53
C PHE A 115 4.93 -6.32 -0.37
N ARG A 116 4.75 -5.49 0.63
CA ARG A 116 3.96 -5.84 1.81
C ARG A 116 3.05 -4.69 2.16
N THR A 117 1.76 -4.97 2.34
CA THR A 117 0.75 -4.01 2.82
C THR A 117 0.20 -4.50 4.15
N VAL A 118 0.12 -3.60 5.12
CA VAL A 118 -0.61 -3.80 6.37
C VAL A 118 -1.80 -2.84 6.40
N ILE A 119 -2.98 -3.37 6.69
CA ILE A 119 -4.20 -2.60 6.93
C ILE A 119 -4.53 -2.66 8.41
N SER A 120 -4.81 -1.49 9.00
CA SER A 120 -5.42 -1.37 10.33
C SER A 120 -6.87 -0.90 10.17
N LEU A 121 -7.81 -1.71 10.62
CA LEU A 121 -9.23 -1.40 10.67
C LEU A 121 -9.62 -1.07 12.11
N LEU A 122 -10.27 0.07 12.30
CA LEU A 122 -10.98 0.40 13.54
C LEU A 122 -12.48 0.26 13.29
N LEU A 123 -13.10 -0.71 13.94
CA LEU A 123 -14.53 -1.02 13.84
C LEU A 123 -15.11 -1.14 15.24
N GLY A 124 -16.09 -0.30 15.56
CA GLY A 124 -16.69 -0.28 16.89
C GLY A 124 -15.70 -0.04 18.04
N GLY A 125 -14.59 0.65 17.77
CA GLY A 125 -13.51 0.92 18.72
C GLY A 125 -12.46 -0.18 18.86
N GLU A 126 -12.64 -1.32 18.19
CA GLU A 126 -11.66 -2.42 18.17
C GLU A 126 -10.77 -2.34 16.92
N GLU A 127 -9.50 -2.68 17.10
CA GLU A 127 -8.51 -2.69 16.01
C GLU A 127 -8.27 -4.09 15.48
N HIS A 128 -8.29 -4.24 14.16
CA HIS A 128 -7.98 -5.47 13.45
C HIS A 128 -6.94 -5.21 12.38
N LEU A 129 -5.93 -6.08 12.30
CA LEU A 129 -4.84 -5.96 11.32
C LEU A 129 -4.97 -7.03 10.22
N PHE A 130 -4.72 -6.61 8.98
CA PHE A 130 -4.69 -7.49 7.82
C PHE A 130 -3.42 -7.25 7.01
N GLU A 131 -2.83 -8.31 6.51
CA GLU A 131 -1.58 -8.25 5.76
C GLU A 131 -1.74 -8.92 4.40
N GLY A 132 -1.14 -8.30 3.38
CA GLY A 132 -0.96 -8.87 2.06
C GLY A 132 0.49 -8.76 1.62
N ILE A 133 1.03 -9.84 1.05
CA ILE A 133 2.41 -9.92 0.56
C ILE A 133 2.38 -10.46 -0.86
N VAL A 134 3.23 -9.91 -1.72
CA VAL A 134 3.56 -10.47 -3.02
C VAL A 134 5.07 -10.53 -3.19
N GLU A 135 5.58 -11.72 -3.46
CA GLU A 135 6.99 -11.95 -3.73
C GLU A 135 7.31 -11.68 -5.21
N GLY A 136 8.53 -11.26 -5.49
CA GLY A 136 8.97 -11.00 -6.84
C GLY A 136 10.44 -10.58 -6.92
N ARG A 137 10.77 -9.82 -7.93
CA ARG A 137 12.14 -9.33 -8.18
C ARG A 137 12.14 -7.90 -8.72
N ILE A 138 13.23 -7.20 -8.50
CA ILE A 138 13.51 -5.90 -9.09
C ILE A 138 14.31 -6.08 -10.38
N ILE A 139 13.82 -5.54 -11.47
CA ILE A 139 14.52 -5.52 -12.75
C ILE A 139 15.52 -4.36 -12.83
N ASP A 140 16.35 -4.32 -13.87
CA ASP A 140 17.48 -3.39 -13.98
C ASP A 140 17.11 -2.05 -14.63
N ARG A 141 15.89 -1.90 -15.13
CA ARG A 141 15.38 -0.68 -15.76
C ARG A 141 13.86 -0.61 -15.64
N GLU A 142 13.33 0.59 -15.66
CA GLU A 142 11.89 0.79 -15.61
C GLU A 142 11.19 0.24 -16.85
N ALA A 143 10.04 -0.39 -16.66
CA ALA A 143 9.15 -0.88 -17.71
C ALA A 143 7.69 -0.64 -17.35
N GLY A 144 6.94 -0.05 -18.27
CA GLY A 144 5.54 0.30 -18.11
C GLY A 144 5.31 1.69 -17.51
N HIS A 145 4.06 2.13 -17.56
CA HIS A 145 3.65 3.48 -17.17
C HIS A 145 2.44 3.51 -16.23
N GLU A 146 1.84 2.37 -15.97
CA GLU A 146 0.67 2.26 -15.10
C GLU A 146 1.08 2.22 -13.63
N GLY A 147 0.11 2.41 -12.74
CA GLY A 147 0.34 2.35 -11.30
C GLY A 147 1.14 3.52 -10.75
N PHE A 148 1.94 3.27 -9.73
CA PHE A 148 2.74 4.29 -9.05
C PHE A 148 3.91 3.66 -8.27
N GLY A 149 4.78 4.51 -7.71
CA GLY A 149 5.89 4.08 -6.87
C GLY A 149 6.89 3.22 -7.62
N TYR A 150 7.23 2.06 -7.06
CA TYR A 150 8.19 1.12 -7.63
C TYR A 150 7.59 0.14 -8.65
N ASP A 151 6.33 0.32 -9.02
CA ASP A 151 5.64 -0.57 -9.96
C ASP A 151 6.41 -0.81 -11.27
N PRO A 152 7.12 0.19 -11.85
CA PRO A 152 7.91 -0.03 -13.06
C PRO A 152 9.13 -0.95 -12.91
N LEU A 153 9.52 -1.26 -11.69
CA LEU A 153 10.71 -2.06 -11.40
C LEU A 153 10.39 -3.46 -10.85
N PHE A 154 9.16 -3.72 -10.43
CA PHE A 154 8.79 -4.94 -9.74
C PHE A 154 8.04 -5.90 -10.65
N VAL A 155 8.59 -7.12 -10.78
CA VAL A 155 7.94 -8.24 -11.48
C VAL A 155 7.55 -9.29 -10.45
N PRO A 156 6.25 -9.55 -10.24
CA PRO A 156 5.81 -10.58 -9.32
C PRO A 156 6.18 -11.98 -9.80
N ASP A 157 6.40 -12.90 -8.87
CA ASP A 157 6.71 -14.29 -9.19
C ASP A 157 5.60 -14.91 -10.05
N GLY A 158 6.03 -15.69 -11.05
CA GLY A 158 5.13 -16.32 -12.02
C GLY A 158 4.71 -15.43 -13.17
N TYR A 159 5.17 -14.17 -13.21
CA TYR A 159 4.87 -13.19 -14.26
C TYR A 159 6.15 -12.72 -14.96
N THR A 160 5.98 -12.15 -16.15
CA THR A 160 7.06 -11.51 -16.92
C THR A 160 6.87 -10.00 -17.03
N LYS A 161 5.69 -9.50 -16.69
CA LYS A 161 5.35 -8.08 -16.68
C LYS A 161 5.65 -7.46 -15.32
N THR A 162 6.08 -6.20 -15.33
CA THR A 162 6.06 -5.37 -14.11
C THR A 162 4.63 -4.99 -13.74
N PHE A 163 4.43 -4.54 -12.51
CA PHE A 163 3.13 -3.98 -12.13
C PHE A 163 2.73 -2.76 -12.99
N ALA A 164 3.70 -1.98 -13.45
CA ALA A 164 3.43 -0.83 -14.33
C ALA A 164 3.10 -1.22 -15.78
N GLU A 165 3.34 -2.46 -16.18
CA GLU A 165 2.90 -3.03 -17.46
C GLU A 165 1.55 -3.73 -17.38
N MET A 166 0.97 -3.82 -16.19
CA MET A 166 -0.32 -4.46 -15.94
C MET A 166 -1.45 -3.44 -15.92
N THR A 167 -2.63 -3.86 -16.34
CA THR A 167 -3.86 -3.11 -16.06
C THR A 167 -4.15 -3.15 -14.56
N THR A 168 -5.00 -2.24 -14.06
CA THR A 168 -5.45 -2.27 -12.65
C THR A 168 -6.05 -3.63 -12.30
N GLU A 169 -6.82 -4.22 -13.20
CA GLU A 169 -7.44 -5.54 -13.01
C GLU A 169 -6.39 -6.65 -12.90
N GLU A 170 -5.40 -6.68 -13.79
CA GLU A 170 -4.30 -7.65 -13.75
C GLU A 170 -3.50 -7.51 -12.45
N LYS A 171 -3.14 -6.30 -12.05
CA LYS A 171 -2.41 -6.01 -10.81
C LYS A 171 -3.21 -6.44 -9.59
N ASN A 172 -4.50 -6.10 -9.52
CA ASN A 172 -5.37 -6.45 -8.40
C ASN A 172 -5.63 -7.97 -8.27
N ALA A 173 -5.39 -8.75 -9.32
CA ALA A 173 -5.47 -10.21 -9.23
C ALA A 173 -4.37 -10.79 -8.32
N VAL A 174 -3.22 -10.13 -8.18
CA VAL A 174 -2.03 -10.68 -7.52
C VAL A 174 -1.39 -9.77 -6.47
N SER A 175 -1.69 -8.48 -6.44
CA SER A 175 -0.95 -7.51 -5.63
C SER A 175 -1.12 -7.70 -4.12
N HIS A 176 -0.12 -7.21 -3.39
CA HIS A 176 -0.07 -7.12 -1.94
C HIS A 176 -1.30 -6.39 -1.37
N ARG A 177 -1.62 -5.20 -1.89
CA ARG A 177 -2.78 -4.42 -1.43
C ARG A 177 -4.08 -5.15 -1.67
N ALA A 178 -4.27 -5.73 -2.84
CA ALA A 178 -5.47 -6.49 -3.15
C ALA A 178 -5.64 -7.70 -2.21
N ARG A 179 -4.55 -8.38 -1.87
CA ARG A 179 -4.58 -9.50 -0.91
C ARG A 179 -5.00 -9.05 0.49
N ALA A 180 -4.45 -7.93 0.97
CA ALA A 180 -4.83 -7.35 2.26
C ALA A 180 -6.30 -6.87 2.26
N VAL A 181 -6.73 -6.19 1.20
CA VAL A 181 -8.11 -5.68 1.07
C VAL A 181 -9.13 -6.80 0.99
N ARG A 182 -8.83 -7.93 0.34
CA ARG A 182 -9.73 -9.10 0.34
C ARG A 182 -9.94 -9.66 1.74
N LYS A 183 -8.90 -9.69 2.57
CA LYS A 183 -9.02 -10.11 3.97
C LYS A 183 -9.88 -9.13 4.76
N LEU A 184 -9.69 -7.83 4.57
CA LEU A 184 -10.53 -6.78 5.14
C LEU A 184 -12.00 -6.96 4.73
N ALA A 185 -12.27 -7.12 3.44
CA ALA A 185 -13.62 -7.30 2.92
C ALA A 185 -14.31 -8.55 3.49
N ALA A 186 -13.59 -9.65 3.57
CA ALA A 186 -14.11 -10.89 4.17
C ALA A 186 -14.48 -10.71 5.65
N TYR A 187 -13.64 -9.99 6.40
CA TYR A 187 -13.94 -9.68 7.80
C TYR A 187 -15.19 -8.79 7.93
N LEU A 188 -15.26 -7.68 7.19
CA LEU A 188 -16.41 -6.78 7.22
C LEU A 188 -17.71 -7.53 6.89
N HIS A 189 -17.67 -8.40 5.87
CA HIS A 189 -18.83 -9.20 5.49
C HIS A 189 -19.28 -10.17 6.60
N SER A 190 -18.33 -10.67 7.38
CA SER A 190 -18.64 -11.56 8.52
C SER A 190 -19.30 -10.84 9.69
N THR A 191 -19.08 -9.52 9.82
CA THR A 191 -19.60 -8.70 10.92
C THR A 191 -20.97 -8.08 10.63
N GLU A 192 -21.42 -8.10 9.37
CA GLU A 192 -22.74 -7.60 8.94
C GLU A 192 -23.90 -8.61 9.18
N ARG A 193 -23.64 -9.76 9.82
CA ARG A 193 -24.65 -10.82 10.06
C ARG A 193 -25.25 -10.75 11.45
#